data_c8d3e9a3218305b8bb2a9ed903efe766
#
_entry.id   c8d3e9a3218305b8bb2a9ed903efe766
#
_cell.length_a   1.000
_cell.length_b   1.000
_cell.length_c   1.000
_cell.angle_alpha   90.00
_cell.angle_beta   90.00
_cell.angle_gamma   90.00
#
_symmetry.space_group_name_H-M   'P 1'
#
loop_
_entity.id
_entity.type
_entity.pdbx_description
1 polymer ?
#
loop_
_entity_poly.entity_id
_entity_poly.type
_entity_poly.pdbx_seq_one_letter_code
_entity_poly.pdbx_strand_id
1 'polypeptide(L)'
;MATALTTYNVSPNPNDSNVQVVNYGRVLSSGSSNTTISNSLITANSVILLSWEYVSGSPTFLQVTTKTPGTSFVVNTPSPPAAGAGYINYYIPFF
;
A
#
# COMPACT_ATOMS: atom_id res chain seq x y z
N MET A 1 -8.52 -8.55 -1.29
CA MET A 1 -7.06 -8.51 -1.45
C MET A 1 -6.71 -7.43 -2.45
N ALA A 2 -5.79 -6.61 -2.10
CA ALA A 2 -5.29 -5.62 -3.02
C ALA A 2 -3.87 -5.97 -3.37
N THR A 3 -3.62 -6.09 -4.64
CA THR A 3 -2.29 -6.29 -5.15
C THR A 3 -2.12 -5.42 -6.37
N ALA A 4 -1.14 -4.59 -6.35
CA ALA A 4 -0.76 -3.84 -7.53
C ALA A 4 0.75 -3.89 -7.62
N LEU A 5 1.23 -4.65 -8.55
CA LEU A 5 2.65 -4.77 -8.82
C LEU A 5 2.90 -4.24 -10.22
N THR A 6 3.65 -3.16 -10.29
CA THR A 6 4.01 -2.56 -11.55
C THR A 6 5.51 -2.46 -11.62
N THR A 7 6.07 -3.00 -12.68
CA THR A 7 7.48 -2.85 -13.00
C THR A 7 7.59 -2.02 -14.25
N TYR A 8 8.27 -0.91 -14.16
CA TYR A 8 8.53 -0.10 -15.33
C TYR A 8 9.83 0.66 -15.16
N ASN A 9 10.37 1.04 -16.28
CA ASN A 9 11.59 1.81 -16.31
C ASN A 9 11.26 3.27 -16.04
N VAL A 10 11.71 3.77 -14.89
CA VAL A 10 11.52 5.18 -14.52
C VAL A 10 12.64 6.06 -15.02
N SER A 11 13.66 5.48 -15.63
CA SER A 11 14.73 6.24 -16.24
C SER A 11 14.25 6.86 -17.55
N PRO A 12 14.65 8.10 -17.85
CA PRO A 12 14.32 8.71 -19.15
C PRO A 12 15.09 8.07 -20.30
N ASN A 13 16.11 7.30 -20.02
CA ASN A 13 16.94 6.66 -21.02
C ASN A 13 16.59 5.17 -21.13
N PRO A 14 16.00 4.71 -22.24
CA PRO A 14 15.59 3.32 -22.36
C PRO A 14 16.77 2.33 -22.34
N ASN A 15 17.99 2.81 -22.51
CA ASN A 15 19.17 1.97 -22.42
C ASN A 15 19.80 1.98 -21.03
N ASP A 16 19.21 2.71 -20.10
CA ASP A 16 19.70 2.74 -18.74
C ASP A 16 19.29 1.46 -18.03
N SER A 17 20.24 0.85 -17.35
CA SER A 17 19.99 -0.36 -16.58
C SER A 17 19.29 -0.11 -15.25
N ASN A 18 19.06 1.14 -14.87
CA ASN A 18 18.37 1.49 -13.64
C ASN A 18 16.87 1.30 -13.81
N VAL A 19 16.45 0.09 -13.63
CA VAL A 19 15.03 -0.27 -13.61
C VAL A 19 14.60 -0.36 -12.17
N GLN A 20 13.55 0.36 -11.84
CA GLN A 20 12.93 0.26 -10.53
C GLN A 20 11.69 -0.59 -10.61
N VAL A 21 11.55 -1.45 -9.61
CA VAL A 21 10.28 -2.12 -9.36
C VAL A 21 9.49 -1.19 -8.45
N VAL A 22 8.36 -0.73 -8.95
CA VAL A 22 7.47 0.14 -8.20
C VAL A 22 6.24 -0.67 -7.84
N ASN A 23 5.89 -0.66 -6.57
CA ASN A 23 4.72 -1.35 -6.08
C ASN A 23 3.76 -0.33 -5.48
N TYR A 24 2.56 -0.31 -5.98
CA TYR A 24 1.53 0.57 -5.47
C TYR A 24 0.17 -0.08 -5.66
N GLY A 25 -0.79 0.39 -4.90
CA GLY A 25 -2.12 -0.13 -5.03
C GLY A 25 -3.15 0.69 -4.29
N ARG A 26 -4.37 0.24 -4.45
CA ARG A 26 -5.56 0.91 -3.94
C ARG A 26 -6.48 -0.15 -3.39
N VAL A 27 -6.85 -0.02 -2.13
CA VAL A 27 -7.66 -0.99 -1.40
C VAL A 27 -8.88 -0.32 -0.84
N LEU A 28 -10.04 -0.91 -1.03
CA LEU A 28 -11.24 -0.44 -0.34
C LEU A 28 -11.09 -0.59 1.17
N SER A 29 -11.62 0.36 1.91
CA SER A 29 -11.64 0.27 3.36
C SER A 29 -12.42 -0.98 3.77
N SER A 30 -11.90 -1.68 4.77
CA SER A 30 -12.48 -2.94 5.23
C SER A 30 -13.58 -2.75 6.26
N GLY A 31 -13.73 -1.53 6.79
CA GLY A 31 -14.63 -1.27 7.90
C GLY A 31 -14.06 -1.68 9.24
N SER A 32 -12.83 -2.17 9.27
CA SER A 32 -12.16 -2.57 10.51
C SER A 32 -10.89 -1.76 10.70
N SER A 33 -10.40 -1.74 11.94
CA SER A 33 -9.19 -0.98 12.27
C SER A 33 -7.95 -1.52 11.60
N ASN A 34 -7.94 -2.79 11.26
CA ASN A 34 -6.81 -3.43 10.60
C ASN A 34 -7.21 -3.93 9.23
N THR A 35 -6.37 -3.67 8.25
CA THR A 35 -6.54 -4.16 6.89
C THR A 35 -5.25 -4.84 6.46
N THR A 36 -5.35 -6.11 6.11
CA THR A 36 -4.20 -6.87 5.61
C THR A 36 -4.14 -6.75 4.10
N ILE A 37 -3.01 -6.30 3.60
CA ILE A 37 -2.79 -6.11 2.17
C ILE A 37 -1.75 -7.11 1.72
N SER A 38 -2.15 -8.00 0.80
CA SER A 38 -1.26 -9.01 0.25
C SER A 38 -0.25 -8.37 -0.70
N ASN A 39 1.02 -8.71 -0.51
CA ASN A 39 2.08 -8.20 -1.37
C ASN A 39 3.29 -9.11 -1.25
N SER A 40 3.62 -9.79 -2.32
CA SER A 40 4.71 -10.79 -2.30
C SER A 40 6.11 -10.18 -2.30
N LEU A 41 6.22 -8.88 -2.55
CA LEU A 41 7.52 -8.20 -2.59
C LEU A 41 7.89 -7.55 -1.26
N ILE A 42 7.03 -7.61 -0.26
CA ILE A 42 7.30 -7.00 1.04
C ILE A 42 8.51 -7.66 1.70
N THR A 43 9.34 -6.83 2.28
CA THR A 43 10.45 -7.27 3.14
C THR A 43 10.32 -6.60 4.51
N ALA A 44 11.10 -7.04 5.46
CA ALA A 44 11.11 -6.41 6.79
C ALA A 44 11.54 -4.94 6.75
N ASN A 45 12.27 -4.56 5.70
CA ASN A 45 12.81 -3.20 5.56
C ASN A 45 12.03 -2.35 4.55
N SER A 46 10.93 -2.85 4.02
CA SER A 46 10.14 -2.10 3.05
C SER A 46 9.63 -0.79 3.63
N VAL A 47 9.75 0.27 2.84
CA VAL A 47 9.19 1.57 3.18
C VAL A 47 7.86 1.69 2.46
N ILE A 48 6.79 1.93 3.21
CA ILE A 48 5.43 1.95 2.68
C ILE A 48 4.83 3.32 2.97
N LEU A 49 4.44 4.01 1.91
CA LEU A 49 3.76 5.29 2.01
C LEU A 49 2.26 5.05 1.85
N LEU A 50 1.48 5.68 2.69
CA LEU A 50 0.04 5.49 2.73
C LEU A 50 -0.69 6.81 2.61
N SER A 51 -1.85 6.77 1.98
CA SER A 51 -2.73 7.92 1.95
C SER A 51 -4.18 7.46 1.85
N TRP A 52 -5.10 8.31 2.32
CA TRP A 52 -6.50 8.09 2.15
C TRP A 52 -6.99 8.71 0.84
N GLU A 53 -7.84 7.97 0.16
CA GLU A 53 -8.72 8.49 -0.85
C GLU A 53 -10.10 8.01 -0.47
N TYR A 54 -11.00 8.92 -0.10
CA TYR A 54 -12.29 8.47 0.40
C TYR A 54 -13.39 9.39 -0.04
N VAL A 55 -14.61 8.88 0.05
CA VAL A 55 -15.80 9.55 -0.43
C VAL A 55 -16.72 10.02 0.71
N SER A 56 -16.52 9.52 1.92
CA SER A 56 -17.35 9.92 3.06
C SER A 56 -16.66 9.62 4.37
N GLY A 57 -17.08 10.31 5.44
CA GLY A 57 -16.57 10.10 6.78
C GLY A 57 -15.36 10.95 7.10
N SER A 58 -14.76 10.67 8.25
CA SER A 58 -13.56 11.36 8.73
C SER A 58 -12.59 10.33 9.27
N PRO A 59 -11.89 9.63 8.38
CA PRO A 59 -10.98 8.58 8.81
C PRO A 59 -9.81 9.16 9.59
N THR A 60 -9.27 8.34 10.49
CA THR A 60 -8.06 8.69 11.23
C THR A 60 -6.81 8.37 10.39
N PHE A 61 -5.66 8.56 11.00
CA PHE A 61 -4.39 8.31 10.30
C PHE A 61 -4.25 6.84 9.92
N LEU A 62 -3.31 6.60 9.01
CA LEU A 62 -2.93 5.26 8.57
C LEU A 62 -1.51 4.98 9.05
N GLN A 63 -1.28 3.75 9.48
CA GLN A 63 0.07 3.31 9.82
C GLN A 63 0.25 1.84 9.48
N VAL A 64 1.47 1.46 9.15
CA VAL A 64 1.82 0.06 8.97
C VAL A 64 2.25 -0.48 10.32
N THR A 65 1.58 -1.53 10.79
CA THR A 65 1.86 -2.13 12.09
C THR A 65 2.63 -3.44 11.97
N THR A 66 2.50 -4.14 10.86
CA THR A 66 3.12 -5.44 10.68
C THR A 66 3.54 -5.61 9.24
N LYS A 67 4.74 -6.14 9.03
CA LYS A 67 5.21 -6.56 7.71
C LYS A 67 5.57 -8.03 7.80
N THR A 68 4.93 -8.84 6.96
CA THR A 68 5.25 -10.26 6.84
C THR A 68 5.99 -10.45 5.52
N PRO A 69 7.32 -10.64 5.57
CA PRO A 69 8.12 -10.71 4.35
C PRO A 69 7.58 -11.73 3.36
N GLY A 70 7.52 -11.32 2.10
CA GLY A 70 7.05 -12.17 1.01
C GLY A 70 5.55 -12.45 1.02
N THR A 71 4.78 -11.84 1.90
CA THR A 71 3.37 -12.20 2.09
C THR A 71 2.45 -10.99 2.12
N SER A 72 2.60 -10.12 3.12
CA SER A 72 1.61 -9.06 3.35
C SER A 72 2.12 -8.00 4.29
N PHE A 73 1.36 -6.93 4.39
CA PHE A 73 1.53 -5.95 5.46
C PHE A 73 0.16 -5.56 5.99
N VAL A 74 0.13 -5.11 7.23
CA VAL A 74 -1.10 -4.71 7.90
C VAL A 74 -1.10 -3.20 8.07
N VAL A 75 -2.18 -2.58 7.64
CA VAL A 75 -2.44 -1.16 7.84
C VAL A 75 -3.45 -1.00 8.94
N ASN A 76 -3.14 -0.13 9.89
CA ASN A 76 -4.02 0.18 11.00
C ASN A 76 -4.55 1.60 10.88
N THR A 77 -5.83 1.76 11.18
CA THR A 77 -6.48 3.06 11.33
C THR A 77 -7.44 2.96 12.51
N PRO A 78 -7.23 3.72 13.58
CA PRO A 78 -8.02 3.54 14.82
C PRO A 78 -9.52 3.77 14.66
N SER A 79 -9.90 4.69 13.79
CA SER A 79 -11.32 4.97 13.53
C SER A 79 -11.59 4.83 12.04
N PRO A 80 -11.79 3.61 11.56
CA PRO A 80 -11.94 3.37 10.14
C PRO A 80 -13.28 3.91 9.62
N PRO A 81 -13.32 4.32 8.34
CA PRO A 81 -14.58 4.56 7.67
C PRO A 81 -15.32 3.23 7.50
N ALA A 82 -16.60 3.31 7.16
CA ALA A 82 -17.37 2.11 6.86
C ALA A 82 -16.73 1.33 5.71
N ALA A 83 -16.99 0.03 5.65
CA ALA A 83 -16.48 -0.80 4.57
C ALA A 83 -16.91 -0.24 3.22
N GLY A 84 -15.95 -0.07 2.32
CA GLY A 84 -16.20 0.47 1.00
C GLY A 84 -16.41 1.97 0.93
N ALA A 85 -16.29 2.70 2.03
CA ALA A 85 -16.52 4.14 2.05
C ALA A 85 -15.31 4.96 1.62
N GLY A 86 -14.17 4.33 1.46
CA GLY A 86 -12.96 5.00 1.04
C GLY A 86 -11.92 4.00 0.55
N TYR A 87 -10.78 4.53 0.16
CA TYR A 87 -9.67 3.72 -0.33
C TYR A 87 -8.41 4.05 0.42
N ILE A 88 -7.62 3.01 0.65
CA ILE A 88 -6.24 3.14 1.14
C ILE A 88 -5.33 3.02 -0.08
N ASN A 89 -4.58 4.06 -0.35
CA ASN A 89 -3.58 4.02 -1.40
C ASN A 89 -2.23 3.72 -0.75
N TYR A 90 -1.48 2.83 -1.36
CA TYR A 90 -0.14 2.54 -0.87
C TYR A 90 0.87 2.61 -2.00
N TYR A 91 2.08 2.97 -1.64
CA TYR A 91 3.20 3.07 -2.56
C TYR A 91 4.45 2.61 -1.82
N ILE A 92 5.18 1.69 -2.42
CA ILE A 92 6.36 1.09 -1.80
C ILE A 92 7.58 1.40 -2.65
N PRO A 93 8.28 2.51 -2.35
CA PRO A 93 9.46 2.89 -3.12
C PRO A 93 10.69 2.03 -2.82
N PHE A 94 10.73 1.39 -1.66
CA PHE A 94 11.84 0.53 -1.25
C PHE A 94 11.31 -0.76 -0.66
N PHE A 95 11.98 -1.83 -1.00
CA PHE A 95 11.65 -3.18 -0.53
C PHE A 95 12.64 -3.70 0.48
#